data_0938c1b4586aafad11756ad11ef22ba2
#
_entry.id   0938c1b4586aafad11756ad11ef22ba2
#
_cell.length_a   1.000
_cell.length_b   1.000
_cell.length_c   1.000
_cell.angle_alpha   90.00
_cell.angle_beta   90.00
_cell.angle_gamma   90.00
#
_symmetry.space_group_name_H-M   'P 1'
#
loop_
_entity.id
_entity.type
_entity.pdbx_description
1 polymer ?
#
loop_
_entity_poly.entity_id
_entity_poly.type
_entity_poly.pdbx_seq_one_letter_code
_entity_poly.pdbx_strand_id
1 'polypeptide(L)'
;MLGSKFEARNRTGSAYYLSPKELKKFGYTDISRMLRAVPGVNIYEEDGYGLRPNISLRGTKAERSERISLMEDGILAAPAPYAAPAAYYFPNVARMYAIEVLKGSSQVQYGPFTTGGAVNMVSTPIPKSFQAGLRTSYGSFGTFNTYAHLGSDHKHVGYLVEYLRYQSKGFKKDEPNERTGFYRNDVVGKLRIHSDEDAEIRQALELKLGFSNEHSDESYVGLSEQDFASRPYYRYRGAQMDQLQTRHTQTALTHLIAFTGGLKVTTSAYYNYFWRNWYKLNDVRIGNQKGEKRSIEEILADPETNARYIDILTGTTDRLGEALMLRANQRSYHSRGIQTKVEYRLPFLSSYLQLEAGARYHADLEDRFQHDDSYSIEGGKMSLFRAGQPGSQSNRITTAHAFASYLLGKWS
;
A
#
# COMPACT_ATOMS: atom_id res chain seq x y z
N MET A 1 -16.51 7.11 8.81
CA MET A 1 -16.58 5.79 8.14
C MET A 1 -18.02 5.52 7.73
N LEU A 2 -18.24 4.81 6.63
CA LEU A 2 -19.60 4.53 6.13
C LEU A 2 -20.31 3.47 6.98
N GLY A 3 -19.60 2.42 7.37
CA GLY A 3 -20.13 1.34 8.20
C GLY A 3 -21.11 0.38 7.54
N SER A 4 -21.81 0.81 6.47
CA SER A 4 -22.79 -0.03 5.76
C SER A 4 -23.08 0.46 4.34
N LYS A 5 -23.73 -0.41 3.53
CA LYS A 5 -24.26 -0.03 2.21
C LYS A 5 -25.36 1.03 2.29
N PHE A 6 -26.16 1.00 3.35
CA PHE A 6 -27.21 2.00 3.56
C PHE A 6 -26.61 3.39 3.75
N GLU A 7 -25.61 3.50 4.62
CA GLU A 7 -24.89 4.77 4.81
C GLU A 7 -24.17 5.25 3.54
N ALA A 8 -23.61 4.33 2.77
CA ALA A 8 -22.99 4.68 1.49
C ALA A 8 -23.99 5.29 0.50
N ARG A 9 -25.21 4.78 0.45
CA ARG A 9 -26.29 5.29 -0.43
C ARG A 9 -26.82 6.66 0.02
N ASN A 10 -26.80 6.91 1.31
CA ASN A 10 -27.32 8.13 1.92
C ASN A 10 -26.26 9.21 2.14
N ARG A 11 -25.04 9.00 1.64
CA ARG A 11 -23.96 10.01 1.74
C ARG A 11 -24.07 11.03 0.62
N THR A 12 -23.81 12.30 0.93
CA THR A 12 -23.65 13.35 -0.09
C THR A 12 -22.47 13.03 -0.99
N GLY A 13 -22.62 13.18 -2.30
CA GLY A 13 -21.64 12.73 -3.29
C GLY A 13 -21.89 11.29 -3.69
N SER A 14 -20.84 10.54 -3.97
CA SER A 14 -20.91 9.13 -4.34
C SER A 14 -20.01 8.31 -3.42
N ALA A 15 -20.57 7.29 -2.81
CA ALA A 15 -19.83 6.37 -1.96
C ALA A 15 -20.14 4.92 -2.32
N TYR A 16 -19.18 4.02 -2.08
CA TYR A 16 -19.36 2.59 -2.26
C TYR A 16 -18.81 1.84 -1.05
N TYR A 17 -19.52 0.82 -0.60
CA TYR A 17 -19.15 0.00 0.54
C TYR A 17 -19.06 -1.45 0.10
N LEU A 18 -17.83 -1.99 0.10
CA LEU A 18 -17.58 -3.42 -0.06
C LEU A 18 -17.68 -4.09 1.32
N SER A 19 -18.72 -4.88 1.48
CA SER A 19 -19.04 -5.56 2.74
C SER A 19 -18.09 -6.74 3.00
N PRO A 20 -18.02 -7.24 4.26
CA PRO A 20 -17.27 -8.45 4.60
C PRO A 20 -17.68 -9.67 3.76
N LYS A 21 -18.97 -9.79 3.43
CA LYS A 21 -19.49 -10.86 2.58
C LYS A 21 -18.94 -10.77 1.15
N GLU A 22 -18.83 -9.57 0.59
CA GLU A 22 -18.28 -9.37 -0.75
C GLU A 22 -16.78 -9.61 -0.79
N LEU A 23 -16.04 -9.13 0.22
CA LEU A 23 -14.59 -9.39 0.33
C LEU A 23 -14.26 -10.88 0.44
N LYS A 24 -15.08 -11.63 1.17
CA LYS A 24 -14.91 -13.09 1.37
C LYS A 24 -15.35 -13.92 0.16
N LYS A 25 -16.26 -13.40 -0.67
CA LYS A 25 -16.93 -14.16 -1.74
C LYS A 25 -15.95 -14.80 -2.72
N PHE A 26 -14.89 -14.12 -3.09
CA PHE A 26 -13.90 -14.59 -4.07
C PHE A 26 -12.54 -14.93 -3.43
N GLY A 27 -12.32 -14.57 -2.16
CA GLY A 27 -11.07 -14.82 -1.46
C GLY A 27 -9.86 -14.12 -2.10
N TYR A 28 -10.07 -13.04 -2.83
CA TYR A 28 -8.97 -12.30 -3.48
C TYR A 28 -8.01 -11.70 -2.44
N THR A 29 -6.73 -11.85 -2.71
CA THR A 29 -5.65 -11.17 -2.01
C THR A 29 -5.27 -9.85 -2.68
N ASP A 30 -5.67 -9.68 -3.93
CA ASP A 30 -5.40 -8.52 -4.77
C ASP A 30 -6.54 -7.49 -4.65
N ILE A 31 -6.20 -6.31 -4.14
CA ILE A 31 -7.12 -5.18 -4.01
C ILE A 31 -7.64 -4.70 -5.38
N SER A 32 -6.83 -4.83 -6.42
CA SER A 32 -7.18 -4.42 -7.78
C SER A 32 -8.43 -5.17 -8.26
N ARG A 33 -8.50 -6.47 -7.99
CA ARG A 33 -9.66 -7.29 -8.34
C ARG A 33 -10.91 -6.93 -7.55
N MET A 34 -10.76 -6.57 -6.27
CA MET A 34 -11.87 -6.13 -5.42
C MET A 34 -12.46 -4.81 -5.90
N LEU A 35 -11.61 -3.86 -6.25
CA LEU A 35 -12.04 -2.52 -6.62
C LEU A 35 -12.58 -2.42 -8.06
N ARG A 36 -12.33 -3.39 -8.93
CA ARG A 36 -12.93 -3.43 -10.29
C ARG A 36 -14.47 -3.42 -10.28
N ALA A 37 -15.08 -3.92 -9.21
CA ALA A 37 -16.53 -3.88 -9.04
C ALA A 37 -17.08 -2.50 -8.65
N VAL A 38 -16.22 -1.53 -8.33
CA VAL A 38 -16.61 -0.20 -7.85
C VAL A 38 -16.70 0.77 -9.03
N PRO A 39 -17.88 1.32 -9.34
CA PRO A 39 -18.02 2.26 -10.46
C PRO A 39 -17.11 3.47 -10.33
N GLY A 40 -16.44 3.88 -11.43
CA GLY A 40 -15.55 5.04 -11.47
C GLY A 40 -14.20 4.84 -10.80
N VAL A 41 -13.83 3.61 -10.47
CA VAL A 41 -12.47 3.19 -10.13
C VAL A 41 -11.78 2.71 -11.40
N ASN A 42 -10.59 3.21 -11.66
CA ASN A 42 -9.70 2.74 -12.70
C ASN A 42 -8.41 2.21 -12.05
N ILE A 43 -7.93 1.07 -12.56
CA ILE A 43 -6.79 0.35 -12.00
C ILE A 43 -5.81 0.04 -13.12
N TYR A 44 -4.56 0.34 -12.88
CA TYR A 44 -3.44 -0.07 -13.71
C TYR A 44 -2.66 -1.17 -12.98
N GLU A 45 -2.72 -2.39 -13.51
CA GLU A 45 -1.99 -3.53 -12.93
C GLU A 45 -0.53 -3.51 -13.37
N GLU A 46 0.37 -3.86 -12.46
CA GLU A 46 1.81 -3.76 -12.67
C GLU A 46 2.53 -5.09 -12.41
N ASP A 47 2.25 -5.76 -11.30
CA ASP A 47 2.99 -6.94 -10.86
C ASP A 47 2.25 -8.28 -11.06
N GLY A 48 0.98 -8.25 -11.42
CA GLY A 48 0.13 -9.44 -11.60
C GLY A 48 -0.33 -10.12 -10.30
N TYR A 49 0.12 -9.65 -9.13
CA TYR A 49 -0.24 -10.18 -7.81
C TYR A 49 -0.97 -9.17 -6.92
N GLY A 50 -1.05 -7.90 -7.37
CA GLY A 50 -1.69 -6.81 -6.64
C GLY A 50 -0.87 -6.29 -5.45
N LEU A 51 0.45 -6.45 -5.49
CA LEU A 51 1.34 -5.97 -4.43
C LEU A 51 1.49 -4.45 -4.46
N ARG A 52 1.37 -3.85 -5.64
CA ARG A 52 1.58 -2.42 -5.91
C ARG A 52 0.42 -1.85 -6.71
N PRO A 53 -0.74 -1.68 -6.08
CA PRO A 53 -1.92 -1.21 -6.78
C PRO A 53 -1.76 0.25 -7.22
N ASN A 54 -2.03 0.49 -8.51
CA ASN A 54 -2.15 1.83 -9.07
C ASN A 54 -3.63 2.11 -9.26
N ILE A 55 -4.21 2.87 -8.34
CA ILE A 55 -5.65 3.14 -8.27
C ILE A 55 -5.89 4.61 -8.59
N SER A 56 -6.84 4.87 -9.47
CA SER A 56 -7.38 6.20 -9.68
C SER A 56 -8.90 6.21 -9.61
N LEU A 57 -9.44 7.36 -9.29
CA LEU A 57 -10.86 7.62 -9.24
C LEU A 57 -11.16 8.81 -10.14
N ARG A 58 -12.28 8.75 -10.87
CA ARG A 58 -12.77 9.86 -11.73
C ARG A 58 -11.76 10.34 -12.77
N GLY A 59 -11.01 9.42 -13.38
CA GLY A 59 -10.07 9.73 -14.46
C GLY A 59 -8.79 10.44 -14.02
N THR A 60 -8.48 10.49 -12.72
CA THR A 60 -7.18 11.00 -12.27
C THR A 60 -6.06 10.02 -12.63
N LYS A 61 -4.80 10.47 -12.59
CA LYS A 61 -3.63 9.62 -12.83
C LYS A 61 -3.54 8.50 -11.79
N ALA A 62 -3.37 7.27 -12.23
CA ALA A 62 -3.36 6.08 -11.36
C ALA A 62 -2.01 5.82 -10.68
N GLU A 63 -0.90 6.33 -11.24
CA GLU A 63 0.47 6.04 -10.81
C GLU A 63 0.63 6.14 -9.29
N ARG A 64 0.99 4.99 -8.67
CA ARG A 64 1.18 4.84 -7.21
C ARG A 64 0.04 5.39 -6.36
N SER A 65 -1.17 5.44 -6.93
CA SER A 65 -2.37 5.92 -6.22
C SER A 65 -2.20 7.32 -5.59
N GLU A 66 -1.32 8.17 -6.13
CA GLU A 66 -0.90 9.44 -5.53
C GLU A 66 -1.99 10.51 -5.50
N ARG A 67 -3.09 10.33 -6.26
CA ARG A 67 -4.20 11.29 -6.37
C ARG A 67 -5.43 10.89 -5.57
N ILE A 68 -5.29 9.89 -4.71
CA ILE A 68 -6.34 9.45 -3.80
C ILE A 68 -5.83 9.42 -2.36
N SER A 69 -6.69 9.71 -1.39
CA SER A 69 -6.37 9.48 0.02
C SER A 69 -6.57 8.01 0.36
N LEU A 70 -5.47 7.34 0.71
CA LEU A 70 -5.50 5.96 1.17
C LEU A 70 -5.48 5.92 2.69
N MET A 71 -6.39 5.17 3.30
CA MET A 71 -6.54 5.09 4.75
C MET A 71 -6.71 3.64 5.21
N GLU A 72 -6.32 3.39 6.45
CA GLU A 72 -6.73 2.22 7.23
C GLU A 72 -7.37 2.72 8.54
N ASP A 73 -8.62 2.32 8.80
CA ASP A 73 -9.42 2.77 9.96
C ASP A 73 -9.54 4.30 10.08
N GLY A 74 -9.56 5.00 8.94
CA GLY A 74 -9.63 6.47 8.89
C GLY A 74 -8.30 7.18 9.15
N ILE A 75 -7.21 6.45 9.36
CA ILE A 75 -5.85 6.97 9.48
C ILE A 75 -5.15 6.87 8.13
N LEU A 76 -4.42 7.92 7.72
CA LEU A 76 -3.68 7.93 6.46
C LEU A 76 -2.64 6.81 6.45
N ALA A 77 -2.69 5.96 5.42
CA ALA A 77 -1.88 4.74 5.32
C ALA A 77 -0.74 4.84 4.30
N ALA A 78 -0.77 5.82 3.38
CA ALA A 78 0.37 6.05 2.50
C ALA A 78 1.61 6.42 3.34
N PRO A 79 2.84 6.05 2.93
CA PRO A 79 4.05 6.22 3.75
C PRO A 79 4.32 7.65 4.23
N ALA A 80 4.10 8.64 3.36
CA ALA A 80 4.22 10.07 3.68
C ALA A 80 3.20 10.85 2.82
N PRO A 81 1.91 10.85 3.21
CA PRO A 81 0.83 11.33 2.34
C PRO A 81 0.94 12.80 1.93
N TYR A 82 1.64 13.64 2.70
CA TYR A 82 1.85 15.05 2.37
C TYR A 82 3.23 15.33 1.74
N ALA A 83 4.30 14.66 2.20
CA ALA A 83 5.65 14.88 1.69
C ALA A 83 5.95 14.11 0.40
N ALA A 84 5.40 12.89 0.27
CA ALA A 84 5.61 11.98 -0.86
C ALA A 84 4.38 11.07 -1.03
N PRO A 85 3.33 11.49 -1.75
CA PRO A 85 2.00 10.86 -1.74
C PRO A 85 1.93 9.47 -2.37
N ALA A 86 2.99 9.00 -3.04
CA ALA A 86 3.01 7.70 -3.69
C ALA A 86 2.80 6.54 -2.69
N ALA A 87 1.77 5.72 -2.90
CA ALA A 87 1.39 4.62 -2.03
C ALA A 87 2.26 3.37 -2.28
N TYR A 88 3.48 3.37 -1.78
CA TYR A 88 4.36 2.19 -1.79
C TYR A 88 4.00 1.14 -0.74
N TYR A 89 3.30 1.51 0.29
CA TYR A 89 2.65 0.61 1.22
C TYR A 89 1.16 0.58 0.93
N PHE A 90 0.61 -0.63 0.91
CA PHE A 90 -0.82 -0.85 0.79
C PHE A 90 -1.23 -1.95 1.77
N PRO A 91 -2.20 -1.70 2.67
CA PRO A 91 -2.70 -2.69 3.59
C PRO A 91 -3.23 -3.92 2.86
N ASN A 92 -2.96 -5.13 3.39
CA ASN A 92 -3.38 -6.35 2.71
C ASN A 92 -4.90 -6.57 2.83
N VAL A 93 -5.58 -6.66 1.69
CA VAL A 93 -7.04 -6.79 1.62
C VAL A 93 -7.56 -8.07 2.29
N ALA A 94 -6.75 -9.12 2.35
CA ALA A 94 -7.16 -10.41 2.94
C ALA A 94 -7.43 -10.36 4.46
N ARG A 95 -6.92 -9.33 5.17
CA ARG A 95 -7.18 -9.05 6.58
C ARG A 95 -8.18 -7.90 6.80
N MET A 96 -8.82 -7.41 5.74
CA MET A 96 -9.80 -6.32 5.85
C MET A 96 -11.19 -6.86 6.09
N TYR A 97 -11.92 -6.16 6.95
CA TYR A 97 -13.33 -6.38 7.20
C TYR A 97 -14.22 -5.77 6.13
N ALA A 98 -13.91 -4.53 5.70
CA ALA A 98 -14.64 -3.80 4.68
C ALA A 98 -13.73 -2.84 3.93
N ILE A 99 -14.18 -2.37 2.74
CA ILE A 99 -13.53 -1.28 2.01
C ILE A 99 -14.57 -0.23 1.68
N GLU A 100 -14.25 1.02 1.97
CA GLU A 100 -15.05 2.19 1.73
C GLU A 100 -14.41 3.05 0.64
N VAL A 101 -15.13 3.34 -0.43
CA VAL A 101 -14.66 4.22 -1.51
C VAL A 101 -15.53 5.45 -1.54
N LEU A 102 -14.94 6.62 -1.33
CA LEU A 102 -15.62 7.91 -1.30
C LEU A 102 -15.20 8.76 -2.49
N LYS A 103 -16.19 9.33 -3.16
CA LYS A 103 -16.01 10.17 -4.34
C LYS A 103 -16.92 11.38 -4.23
N GLY A 104 -16.41 12.59 -4.50
CA GLY A 104 -17.20 13.82 -4.43
C GLY A 104 -17.07 14.54 -3.11
N SER A 105 -18.08 15.30 -2.69
CA SER A 105 -17.99 16.21 -1.54
C SER A 105 -17.67 15.53 -0.21
N SER A 106 -18.10 14.30 0.00
CA SER A 106 -17.85 13.55 1.24
C SER A 106 -16.39 13.15 1.47
N GLN A 107 -15.54 13.24 0.46
CA GLN A 107 -14.12 12.91 0.58
C GLN A 107 -13.27 14.04 1.19
N VAL A 108 -13.76 15.28 1.15
CA VAL A 108 -13.00 16.48 1.59
C VAL A 108 -12.51 16.36 3.03
N GLN A 109 -13.28 15.71 3.90
CA GLN A 109 -12.91 15.44 5.29
C GLN A 109 -11.63 14.60 5.45
N TYR A 110 -11.19 13.88 4.41
CA TYR A 110 -10.08 12.94 4.50
C TYR A 110 -8.77 13.43 3.88
N GLY A 111 -8.73 14.63 3.22
CA GLY A 111 -7.50 15.16 2.58
C GLY A 111 -6.21 14.62 3.17
N PRO A 112 -5.08 14.70 2.55
CA PRO A 112 -4.73 15.41 1.32
C PRO A 112 -5.03 14.59 0.05
N PHE A 113 -4.83 15.22 -1.13
CA PHE A 113 -4.91 14.55 -2.44
C PHE A 113 -6.25 13.85 -2.72
N THR A 114 -7.34 14.36 -2.14
CA THR A 114 -8.69 13.82 -2.33
C THR A 114 -9.33 14.22 -3.68
N THR A 115 -8.60 14.84 -4.60
CA THR A 115 -9.13 15.24 -5.92
C THR A 115 -9.77 14.06 -6.65
N GLY A 116 -9.13 12.89 -6.62
CA GLY A 116 -9.69 11.66 -7.16
C GLY A 116 -10.76 11.06 -6.26
N GLY A 117 -10.50 10.99 -4.97
CA GLY A 117 -11.34 10.34 -3.98
C GLY A 117 -10.55 9.84 -2.76
N ALA A 118 -11.22 9.05 -1.94
CA ALA A 118 -10.61 8.41 -0.78
C ALA A 118 -10.99 6.93 -0.72
N VAL A 119 -10.04 6.09 -0.37
CA VAL A 119 -10.23 4.65 -0.11
C VAL A 119 -9.85 4.38 1.34
N ASN A 120 -10.81 3.92 2.13
CA ASN A 120 -10.61 3.55 3.51
C ASN A 120 -10.78 2.04 3.67
N MET A 121 -9.75 1.39 4.14
CA MET A 121 -9.77 -0.03 4.47
C MET A 121 -10.08 -0.19 5.95
N VAL A 122 -11.17 -0.87 6.26
CA VAL A 122 -11.60 -1.14 7.62
C VAL A 122 -11.00 -2.47 8.05
N SER A 123 -10.12 -2.44 9.04
CA SER A 123 -9.48 -3.66 9.56
C SER A 123 -10.46 -4.49 10.40
N THR A 124 -10.16 -5.78 10.60
CA THR A 124 -11.01 -6.69 11.38
C THR A 124 -11.28 -6.12 12.79
N PRO A 125 -12.54 -5.98 13.19
CA PRO A 125 -12.87 -5.55 14.55
C PRO A 125 -12.58 -6.65 15.57
N ILE A 126 -12.35 -6.28 16.82
CA ILE A 126 -12.29 -7.22 17.94
C ILE A 126 -13.65 -7.91 18.05
N PRO A 127 -13.73 -9.26 18.00
CA PRO A 127 -15.00 -9.99 18.05
C PRO A 127 -15.60 -9.98 19.46
N LYS A 128 -16.94 -9.88 19.56
CA LYS A 128 -17.67 -9.86 20.84
C LYS A 128 -17.54 -11.15 21.67
N SER A 129 -17.31 -12.28 21.00
CA SER A 129 -17.07 -13.58 21.63
C SER A 129 -15.82 -14.21 21.04
N PHE A 130 -15.26 -15.21 21.69
CA PHE A 130 -14.08 -15.90 21.18
C PHE A 130 -14.30 -16.41 19.76
N GLN A 131 -13.45 -15.98 18.86
CA GLN A 131 -13.37 -16.42 17.47
C GLN A 131 -11.92 -16.73 17.13
N ALA A 132 -11.72 -17.85 16.47
CA ALA A 132 -10.45 -18.21 15.86
C ALA A 132 -10.72 -18.74 14.46
N GLY A 133 -9.85 -18.45 13.53
CA GLY A 133 -9.99 -18.90 12.15
C GLY A 133 -8.66 -19.07 11.47
N LEU A 134 -8.62 -20.05 10.56
CA LEU A 134 -7.49 -20.30 9.67
C LEU A 134 -8.03 -20.47 8.25
N ARG A 135 -7.47 -19.74 7.32
CA ARG A 135 -7.76 -19.87 5.88
C ARG A 135 -6.46 -20.00 5.13
N THR A 136 -6.33 -21.07 4.37
CA THR A 136 -5.17 -21.32 3.51
C THR A 136 -5.61 -21.55 2.09
N SER A 137 -4.78 -21.17 1.14
CA SER A 137 -4.97 -21.47 -0.29
C SER A 137 -3.64 -21.76 -0.95
N TYR A 138 -3.65 -22.64 -1.94
CA TYR A 138 -2.51 -22.97 -2.77
C TYR A 138 -2.93 -22.93 -4.23
N GLY A 139 -2.07 -22.42 -5.10
CA GLY A 139 -2.40 -22.21 -6.51
C GLY A 139 -1.18 -22.28 -7.43
N SER A 140 -1.39 -21.90 -8.69
CA SER A 140 -0.37 -21.89 -9.72
C SER A 140 0.86 -21.06 -9.30
N PHE A 141 2.01 -21.39 -9.87
CA PHE A 141 3.30 -20.75 -9.58
C PHE A 141 3.74 -20.86 -8.11
N GLY A 142 3.32 -21.92 -7.41
CA GLY A 142 3.60 -22.10 -6.00
C GLY A 142 3.01 -20.97 -5.12
N THR A 143 1.94 -20.35 -5.59
CA THR A 143 1.26 -19.31 -4.83
C THR A 143 0.64 -19.93 -3.59
N PHE A 144 1.00 -19.41 -2.42
CA PHE A 144 0.50 -19.84 -1.13
C PHE A 144 0.06 -18.62 -0.32
N ASN A 145 -1.14 -18.71 0.23
CA ASN A 145 -1.71 -17.69 1.09
C ASN A 145 -2.24 -18.33 2.35
N THR A 146 -1.90 -17.77 3.49
CA THR A 146 -2.40 -18.18 4.79
C THR A 146 -2.82 -16.94 5.58
N TYR A 147 -4.01 -16.99 6.16
CA TYR A 147 -4.53 -15.99 7.08
C TYR A 147 -5.06 -16.71 8.34
N ALA A 148 -4.53 -16.34 9.48
CA ALA A 148 -4.96 -16.83 10.78
C ALA A 148 -5.35 -15.64 11.66
N HIS A 149 -6.38 -15.82 12.47
CA HIS A 149 -6.79 -14.84 13.48
C HIS A 149 -7.36 -15.51 14.70
N LEU A 150 -7.24 -14.82 15.82
CA LEU A 150 -7.95 -15.16 17.06
C LEU A 150 -8.25 -13.87 17.82
N GLY A 151 -9.36 -13.85 18.51
CA GLY A 151 -9.77 -12.70 19.31
C GLY A 151 -10.99 -12.99 20.17
N SER A 152 -11.22 -12.11 21.13
CA SER A 152 -12.38 -12.12 22.02
C SER A 152 -12.54 -10.78 22.70
N ASP A 153 -13.73 -10.47 23.16
CA ASP A 153 -14.02 -9.35 24.05
C ASP A 153 -14.62 -9.89 25.35
N HIS A 154 -14.01 -9.57 26.48
CA HIS A 154 -14.42 -10.00 27.82
C HIS A 154 -14.64 -8.80 28.72
N LYS A 155 -15.88 -8.67 29.28
CA LYS A 155 -16.21 -7.60 30.23
C LYS A 155 -15.68 -6.21 29.81
N HIS A 156 -14.40 -5.97 30.09
CA HIS A 156 -13.73 -4.68 29.91
C HIS A 156 -12.49 -4.77 29.03
N VAL A 157 -12.11 -5.96 28.56
CA VAL A 157 -10.87 -6.18 27.78
C VAL A 157 -11.16 -6.99 26.55
N GLY A 158 -10.90 -6.40 25.39
CA GLY A 158 -10.98 -7.10 24.11
C GLY A 158 -9.60 -7.18 23.47
N TYR A 159 -9.37 -8.26 22.72
CA TYR A 159 -8.13 -8.48 21.97
C TYR A 159 -8.38 -9.14 20.62
N LEU A 160 -7.46 -8.89 19.70
CA LEU A 160 -7.40 -9.53 18.38
C LEU A 160 -5.94 -9.68 17.98
N VAL A 161 -5.58 -10.83 17.43
CA VAL A 161 -4.29 -11.07 16.77
C VAL A 161 -4.56 -11.67 15.40
N GLU A 162 -3.90 -11.14 14.38
CA GLU A 162 -3.99 -11.58 13.00
C GLU A 162 -2.59 -11.83 12.43
N TYR A 163 -2.45 -12.88 11.65
CA TYR A 163 -1.24 -13.19 10.87
C TYR A 163 -1.62 -13.52 9.44
N LEU A 164 -0.88 -12.96 8.50
CA LEU A 164 -1.02 -13.26 7.09
C LEU A 164 0.35 -13.53 6.46
N ARG A 165 0.42 -14.61 5.67
CA ARG A 165 1.52 -14.90 4.77
C ARG A 165 0.98 -14.99 3.35
N TYR A 166 1.58 -14.28 2.41
CA TYR A 166 1.30 -14.37 0.99
C TYR A 166 2.62 -14.51 0.23
N GLN A 167 2.73 -15.52 -0.62
CA GLN A 167 3.94 -15.79 -1.39
C GLN A 167 3.63 -16.43 -2.73
N SER A 168 4.55 -16.30 -3.68
CA SER A 168 4.58 -17.04 -4.94
C SER A 168 6.03 -17.24 -5.38
N LYS A 169 6.29 -18.29 -6.13
CA LYS A 169 7.60 -18.50 -6.81
C LYS A 169 7.77 -17.59 -8.03
N GLY A 170 6.68 -16.94 -8.48
CA GLY A 170 6.68 -16.10 -9.68
C GLY A 170 6.35 -16.87 -10.95
N PHE A 171 5.89 -16.14 -11.96
CA PHE A 171 5.54 -16.69 -13.27
C PHE A 171 6.54 -16.29 -14.36
N LYS A 172 7.36 -15.27 -14.14
CA LYS A 172 8.43 -14.88 -15.04
C LYS A 172 9.57 -15.90 -14.97
N LYS A 173 10.25 -16.12 -16.06
CA LYS A 173 11.35 -17.09 -16.17
C LYS A 173 12.65 -16.35 -16.44
N ASP A 174 13.61 -16.58 -15.59
CA ASP A 174 14.99 -16.12 -15.71
C ASP A 174 15.90 -17.36 -15.65
N GLU A 175 16.43 -17.81 -16.78
CA GLU A 175 17.41 -18.89 -16.81
C GLU A 175 18.83 -18.27 -16.68
N PRO A 176 19.65 -18.72 -15.74
CA PRO A 176 19.54 -19.89 -14.86
C PRO A 176 18.92 -19.64 -13.49
N ASN A 177 18.40 -18.46 -13.17
CA ASN A 177 17.93 -18.08 -11.85
C ASN A 177 16.39 -18.03 -11.81
N GLU A 178 15.75 -19.03 -11.22
CA GLU A 178 14.29 -19.20 -11.20
C GLU A 178 13.56 -18.27 -10.17
N ARG A 179 14.27 -17.33 -9.53
CA ARG A 179 13.68 -16.48 -8.50
C ARG A 179 13.07 -15.21 -9.09
N THR A 180 11.78 -15.26 -9.35
CA THR A 180 11.01 -14.10 -9.83
C THR A 180 9.77 -13.85 -8.98
N GLY A 181 9.72 -14.47 -7.82
CA GLY A 181 8.58 -14.45 -6.92
C GLY A 181 8.71 -13.44 -5.79
N PHE A 182 7.86 -13.63 -4.79
CA PHE A 182 7.82 -12.76 -3.63
C PHE A 182 7.33 -13.51 -2.39
N TYR A 183 7.56 -12.89 -1.25
CA TYR A 183 6.82 -13.18 -0.03
C TYR A 183 6.49 -11.91 0.73
N ARG A 184 5.35 -11.94 1.41
CA ARG A 184 4.88 -10.89 2.31
C ARG A 184 4.33 -11.50 3.58
N ASN A 185 4.71 -10.94 4.73
CA ASN A 185 4.09 -11.23 6.02
C ASN A 185 3.41 -9.97 6.54
N ASP A 186 2.32 -10.16 7.28
CA ASP A 186 1.57 -9.09 7.91
C ASP A 186 1.05 -9.60 9.27
N VAL A 187 1.37 -8.90 10.34
CA VAL A 187 0.93 -9.22 11.72
C VAL A 187 0.24 -7.99 12.28
N VAL A 188 -0.95 -8.18 12.83
CA VAL A 188 -1.69 -7.11 13.50
C VAL A 188 -2.17 -7.59 14.85
N GLY A 189 -1.96 -6.77 15.87
CA GLY A 189 -2.51 -6.94 17.21
C GLY A 189 -3.39 -5.77 17.59
N LYS A 190 -4.53 -6.04 18.24
CA LYS A 190 -5.41 -5.04 18.85
C LYS A 190 -5.67 -5.41 20.30
N LEU A 191 -5.61 -4.41 21.17
CA LEU A 191 -6.00 -4.52 22.58
C LEU A 191 -6.94 -3.36 22.89
N ARG A 192 -8.11 -3.64 23.46
CA ARG A 192 -9.10 -2.65 23.85
C ARG A 192 -9.42 -2.80 25.32
N ILE A 193 -9.48 -1.67 26.00
CA ILE A 193 -10.05 -1.55 27.35
C ILE A 193 -11.29 -0.67 27.22
N HIS A 194 -12.41 -1.07 27.81
CA HIS A 194 -13.66 -0.33 27.69
C HIS A 194 -14.52 -0.42 28.97
N SER A 195 -15.39 0.57 29.13
CA SER A 195 -16.44 0.57 30.15
C SER A 195 -17.56 -0.44 29.80
N ASP A 196 -18.48 -0.64 30.72
CA ASP A 196 -19.70 -1.40 30.45
C ASP A 196 -20.52 -0.78 29.30
N GLU A 197 -21.28 -1.63 28.58
CA GLU A 197 -22.12 -1.19 27.45
C GLU A 197 -23.30 -0.29 27.89
N ASP A 198 -23.75 -0.40 29.15
CA ASP A 198 -24.83 0.37 29.77
C ASP A 198 -24.36 1.57 30.58
N ALA A 199 -23.06 1.84 30.64
CA ALA A 199 -22.53 3.02 31.32
C ALA A 199 -23.08 4.32 30.70
N GLU A 200 -23.43 5.32 31.56
CA GLU A 200 -23.88 6.65 31.13
C GLU A 200 -22.84 7.34 30.21
N ILE A 201 -21.56 7.15 30.54
CA ILE A 201 -20.43 7.58 29.72
C ILE A 201 -19.65 6.32 29.27
N ARG A 202 -19.88 5.92 28.05
CA ARG A 202 -19.14 4.79 27.49
C ARG A 202 -17.78 5.27 26.99
N GLN A 203 -16.74 4.56 27.43
CA GLN A 203 -15.37 4.82 27.00
C GLN A 203 -14.72 3.57 26.46
N ALA A 204 -13.85 3.72 25.47
CA ALA A 204 -12.99 2.66 24.99
C ALA A 204 -11.64 3.24 24.58
N LEU A 205 -10.57 2.57 24.98
CA LEU A 205 -9.20 2.85 24.55
C LEU A 205 -8.68 1.62 23.82
N GLU A 206 -8.39 1.79 22.52
CA GLU A 206 -7.88 0.72 21.67
C GLU A 206 -6.47 1.04 21.20
N LEU A 207 -5.54 0.12 21.48
CA LEU A 207 -4.19 0.11 20.90
C LEU A 207 -4.17 -0.88 19.74
N LYS A 208 -3.71 -0.41 18.56
CA LYS A 208 -3.44 -1.22 17.39
C LYS A 208 -1.96 -1.17 17.07
N LEU A 209 -1.35 -2.34 16.93
CA LEU A 209 0.03 -2.53 16.49
C LEU A 209 0.05 -3.37 15.22
N GLY A 210 0.80 -2.93 14.21
CA GLY A 210 0.95 -3.64 12.96
C GLY A 210 2.42 -3.73 12.54
N PHE A 211 2.78 -4.86 11.95
CA PHE A 211 4.09 -5.06 11.31
C PHE A 211 3.89 -5.81 9.99
N SER A 212 4.50 -5.32 8.93
CA SER A 212 4.57 -6.07 7.68
C SER A 212 5.96 -5.96 7.03
N ASN A 213 6.34 -7.01 6.32
CA ASN A 213 7.50 -7.01 5.46
C ASN A 213 7.20 -7.67 4.11
N GLU A 214 7.93 -7.25 3.10
CA GLU A 214 7.86 -7.82 1.77
C GLU A 214 9.28 -7.96 1.22
N HIS A 215 9.52 -9.08 0.53
CA HIS A 215 10.64 -9.28 -0.37
C HIS A 215 10.08 -9.77 -1.70
N SER A 216 10.40 -9.07 -2.76
CA SER A 216 9.94 -9.39 -4.13
C SER A 216 11.13 -9.31 -5.07
N ASP A 217 11.38 -10.42 -5.79
CA ASP A 217 12.39 -10.50 -6.86
C ASP A 217 11.82 -10.04 -8.21
N GLU A 218 10.68 -9.38 -8.18
CA GLU A 218 10.01 -8.90 -9.37
C GLU A 218 10.75 -7.72 -10.01
N SER A 219 10.94 -7.80 -11.34
CA SER A 219 11.62 -6.78 -12.12
C SER A 219 10.64 -5.79 -12.74
N TYR A 220 11.05 -4.53 -12.79
CA TYR A 220 10.40 -3.47 -13.54
C TYR A 220 10.90 -3.34 -14.97
N VAL A 221 11.91 -4.10 -15.34
CA VAL A 221 12.35 -4.21 -16.74
C VAL A 221 11.26 -4.93 -17.51
N GLY A 222 10.62 -4.22 -18.44
CA GLY A 222 9.67 -4.79 -19.39
C GLY A 222 10.34 -5.70 -20.42
N LEU A 223 9.61 -6.04 -21.46
CA LEU A 223 10.11 -6.75 -22.63
C LEU A 223 9.98 -5.84 -23.85
N SER A 224 10.84 -6.03 -24.86
CA SER A 224 10.61 -5.48 -26.19
C SER A 224 9.30 -6.07 -26.77
N GLU A 225 8.68 -5.39 -27.71
CA GLU A 225 7.45 -5.88 -28.35
C GLU A 225 7.64 -7.28 -28.97
N GLN A 226 8.78 -7.52 -29.61
CA GLN A 226 9.14 -8.80 -30.21
C GLN A 226 9.30 -9.90 -29.15
N ASP A 227 9.99 -9.62 -28.03
CA ASP A 227 10.15 -10.60 -26.95
C ASP A 227 8.83 -10.86 -26.22
N PHE A 228 8.00 -9.83 -26.04
CA PHE A 228 6.68 -10.01 -25.46
C PHE A 228 5.78 -10.90 -26.34
N ALA A 229 5.81 -10.72 -27.65
CA ALA A 229 5.04 -11.55 -28.58
C ALA A 229 5.49 -13.01 -28.60
N SER A 230 6.82 -13.27 -28.52
CA SER A 230 7.39 -14.62 -28.65
C SER A 230 7.52 -15.36 -27.30
N ARG A 231 7.81 -14.66 -26.22
CA ARG A 231 8.08 -15.24 -24.89
C ARG A 231 7.62 -14.31 -23.76
N PRO A 232 6.31 -14.10 -23.55
CA PRO A 232 5.76 -13.09 -22.65
C PRO A 232 6.12 -13.27 -21.16
N TYR A 233 6.61 -14.43 -20.77
CA TYR A 233 7.05 -14.73 -19.40
C TYR A 233 8.57 -14.65 -19.21
N TYR A 234 9.29 -14.18 -20.22
CA TYR A 234 10.74 -14.07 -20.14
C TYR A 234 11.14 -12.89 -19.23
N ARG A 235 12.29 -13.02 -18.55
CA ARG A 235 12.94 -11.96 -17.81
C ARG A 235 14.38 -11.84 -18.30
N TYR A 236 14.79 -10.64 -18.68
CA TYR A 236 16.16 -10.41 -19.13
C TYR A 236 17.18 -10.68 -18.01
N ARG A 237 18.29 -11.32 -18.36
CA ARG A 237 19.35 -11.69 -17.41
C ARG A 237 19.98 -10.48 -16.72
N GLY A 238 20.02 -9.33 -17.38
CA GLY A 238 20.47 -8.07 -16.77
C GLY A 238 19.58 -7.55 -15.64
N ALA A 239 18.39 -8.14 -15.43
CA ALA A 239 17.50 -7.81 -14.36
C ALA A 239 17.50 -8.84 -13.20
N GLN A 240 18.38 -9.85 -13.21
CA GLN A 240 18.40 -10.93 -12.23
C GLN A 240 18.60 -10.47 -10.78
N MET A 241 19.16 -9.28 -10.57
CA MET A 241 19.40 -8.69 -9.26
C MET A 241 18.28 -7.72 -8.81
N ASP A 242 17.27 -7.50 -9.70
CA ASP A 242 16.16 -6.60 -9.37
C ASP A 242 15.33 -7.17 -8.22
N GLN A 243 15.12 -6.35 -7.19
CA GLN A 243 14.32 -6.71 -6.04
C GLN A 243 13.70 -5.49 -5.36
N LEU A 244 12.58 -5.71 -4.70
CA LEU A 244 12.00 -4.77 -3.76
C LEU A 244 11.95 -5.38 -2.36
N GLN A 245 12.48 -4.66 -1.39
CA GLN A 245 12.34 -4.99 0.02
C GLN A 245 11.59 -3.89 0.74
N THR A 246 10.64 -4.26 1.61
CA THR A 246 9.91 -3.30 2.42
C THR A 246 9.77 -3.76 3.87
N ARG A 247 9.64 -2.78 4.77
CA ARG A 247 9.24 -2.98 6.17
C ARG A 247 8.27 -1.87 6.55
N HIS A 248 7.20 -2.24 7.21
CA HIS A 248 6.21 -1.29 7.71
C HIS A 248 5.87 -1.60 9.16
N THR A 249 5.82 -0.58 9.99
CA THR A 249 5.25 -0.66 11.34
C THR A 249 4.17 0.38 11.51
N GLN A 250 3.10 0.01 12.19
CA GLN A 250 1.96 0.86 12.48
C GLN A 250 1.67 0.81 13.97
N THR A 251 1.48 1.99 14.57
CA THR A 251 0.97 2.14 15.93
C THR A 251 -0.16 3.15 15.92
N ALA A 252 -1.31 2.79 16.47
CA ALA A 252 -2.43 3.70 16.64
C ALA A 252 -3.08 3.48 18.00
N LEU A 253 -3.33 4.58 18.71
CA LEU A 253 -4.07 4.61 19.96
C LEU A 253 -5.34 5.42 19.73
N THR A 254 -6.51 4.78 19.88
CA THR A 254 -7.81 5.40 19.65
C THR A 254 -8.61 5.41 20.93
N HIS A 255 -9.03 6.59 21.36
CA HIS A 255 -9.93 6.79 22.51
C HIS A 255 -11.30 7.21 22.00
N LEU A 256 -12.31 6.50 22.46
CA LEU A 256 -13.72 6.77 22.21
C LEU A 256 -14.41 7.17 23.52
N ILE A 257 -15.15 8.29 23.50
CA ILE A 257 -16.10 8.66 24.55
C ILE A 257 -17.46 8.83 23.89
N ALA A 258 -18.49 8.21 24.45
CA ALA A 258 -19.86 8.37 23.98
C ALA A 258 -20.81 8.59 25.16
N PHE A 259 -21.57 9.67 25.10
CA PHE A 259 -22.55 10.09 26.13
C PHE A 259 -23.95 9.63 25.72
N THR A 260 -24.79 9.33 26.67
CA THR A 260 -26.22 8.98 26.47
C THR A 260 -26.99 10.07 25.72
N GLY A 261 -26.60 11.36 25.85
CA GLY A 261 -27.17 12.49 25.11
C GLY A 261 -26.82 12.60 23.63
N GLY A 262 -26.21 11.55 23.02
CA GLY A 262 -25.91 11.50 21.59
C GLY A 262 -24.61 12.17 21.16
N LEU A 263 -23.82 12.70 22.09
CA LEU A 263 -22.47 13.22 21.83
C LEU A 263 -21.46 12.06 21.83
N LYS A 264 -20.62 12.03 20.80
CA LYS A 264 -19.55 11.06 20.68
C LYS A 264 -18.26 11.74 20.25
N VAL A 265 -17.17 11.46 20.92
CA VAL A 265 -15.83 11.97 20.61
C VAL A 265 -14.91 10.81 20.36
N THR A 266 -14.20 10.83 19.24
CA THR A 266 -13.19 9.83 18.89
C THR A 266 -11.87 10.56 18.62
N THR A 267 -10.83 10.25 19.40
CA THR A 267 -9.49 10.80 19.21
C THR A 267 -8.51 9.67 18.91
N SER A 268 -7.73 9.81 17.85
CA SER A 268 -6.71 8.83 17.47
C SER A 268 -5.36 9.53 17.35
N ALA A 269 -4.35 8.99 18.04
CA ALA A 269 -2.94 9.32 17.85
C ALA A 269 -2.26 8.16 17.13
N TYR A 270 -1.38 8.46 16.16
CA TYR A 270 -0.79 7.42 15.33
C TYR A 270 0.64 7.75 14.92
N TYR A 271 1.39 6.66 14.66
CA TYR A 271 2.73 6.68 14.11
C TYR A 271 2.90 5.50 13.17
N ASN A 272 3.34 5.78 11.93
CA ASN A 272 3.69 4.79 10.92
C ASN A 272 5.14 5.00 10.51
N TYR A 273 5.88 3.90 10.40
CA TYR A 273 7.20 3.86 9.82
C TYR A 273 7.18 2.94 8.61
N PHE A 274 7.71 3.40 7.50
CA PHE A 274 7.88 2.59 6.31
C PHE A 274 9.29 2.75 5.77
N TRP A 275 9.95 1.63 5.53
CA TRP A 275 11.24 1.57 4.86
C TRP A 275 11.10 0.73 3.61
N ARG A 276 11.77 1.14 2.52
CA ARG A 276 11.93 0.37 1.31
C ARG A 276 13.32 0.50 0.71
N ASN A 277 13.77 -0.55 0.07
CA ASN A 277 14.85 -0.52 -0.89
C ASN A 277 14.33 -1.12 -2.21
N TRP A 278 14.17 -0.28 -3.20
CA TRP A 278 13.88 -0.73 -4.55
C TRP A 278 15.19 -0.76 -5.32
N TYR A 279 15.81 -1.94 -5.35
CA TYR A 279 17.05 -2.21 -6.05
C TYR A 279 16.73 -2.69 -7.44
N LYS A 280 17.05 -1.91 -8.47
CA LYS A 280 16.63 -2.21 -9.83
C LYS A 280 17.62 -1.71 -10.88
N LEU A 281 17.65 -2.40 -12.02
CA LEU A 281 18.39 -1.99 -13.20
C LEU A 281 17.86 -0.63 -13.70
N ASN A 282 18.76 0.30 -13.92
CA ASN A 282 18.47 1.68 -14.31
C ASN A 282 18.98 1.98 -15.72
N ASP A 283 20.21 1.60 -16.02
CA ASP A 283 20.82 1.80 -17.34
C ASP A 283 21.82 0.69 -17.69
N VAL A 284 22.08 0.53 -19.00
CA VAL A 284 23.09 -0.36 -19.57
C VAL A 284 24.19 0.48 -20.20
N ARG A 285 25.46 0.05 -20.08
CA ARG A 285 26.64 0.76 -20.54
C ARG A 285 27.49 -0.11 -21.44
N ILE A 286 28.00 0.48 -22.52
CA ILE A 286 28.98 -0.14 -23.42
C ILE A 286 30.38 0.44 -23.26
N GLY A 287 30.53 1.55 -22.55
CA GLY A 287 31.81 2.23 -22.23
C GLY A 287 31.64 3.20 -21.06
N ASN A 288 32.70 3.94 -20.78
CA ASN A 288 32.76 4.82 -19.62
C ASN A 288 32.32 6.28 -19.91
N GLN A 289 32.04 6.61 -21.18
CA GLN A 289 31.61 7.94 -21.58
C GLN A 289 30.11 8.13 -21.48
N LYS A 290 29.67 9.37 -21.33
CA LYS A 290 28.25 9.72 -21.15
C LYS A 290 27.36 9.23 -22.30
N GLY A 291 27.86 9.24 -23.54
CA GLY A 291 27.12 8.79 -24.73
C GLY A 291 27.04 7.28 -24.90
N GLU A 292 27.74 6.51 -24.07
CA GLU A 292 27.83 5.06 -24.14
C GLU A 292 26.91 4.35 -23.14
N LYS A 293 25.92 5.05 -22.61
CA LYS A 293 24.88 4.51 -21.75
C LYS A 293 23.50 4.75 -22.34
N ARG A 294 22.56 3.85 -22.07
CA ARG A 294 21.14 3.95 -22.39
C ARG A 294 20.28 3.52 -21.20
N SER A 295 19.18 4.22 -21.02
CA SER A 295 18.14 3.79 -20.10
C SER A 295 17.42 2.55 -20.62
N ILE A 296 16.82 1.78 -19.75
CA ILE A 296 16.03 0.60 -20.13
C ILE A 296 14.88 0.99 -21.06
N GLU A 297 14.25 2.14 -20.78
CA GLU A 297 13.15 2.66 -21.61
C GLU A 297 13.61 2.94 -23.05
N GLU A 298 14.76 3.63 -23.23
CA GLU A 298 15.33 3.89 -24.55
C GLU A 298 15.71 2.60 -25.30
N ILE A 299 16.27 1.61 -24.58
CA ILE A 299 16.69 0.32 -25.17
C ILE A 299 15.48 -0.46 -25.70
N LEU A 300 14.41 -0.54 -24.87
CA LEU A 300 13.23 -1.33 -25.22
C LEU A 300 12.30 -0.63 -26.22
N ALA A 301 12.35 0.69 -26.32
CA ALA A 301 11.59 1.46 -27.30
C ALA A 301 12.10 1.26 -28.73
N ASP A 302 13.41 1.08 -28.91
CA ASP A 302 14.05 0.87 -30.21
C ASP A 302 15.19 -0.18 -30.09
N PRO A 303 14.84 -1.46 -30.02
CA PRO A 303 15.81 -2.55 -29.87
C PRO A 303 16.80 -2.69 -31.02
N GLU A 304 16.38 -2.35 -32.24
CA GLU A 304 17.25 -2.47 -33.43
C GLU A 304 18.41 -1.49 -33.40
N THR A 305 18.13 -0.21 -33.15
CA THR A 305 19.15 0.81 -32.97
C THR A 305 20.01 0.56 -31.72
N ASN A 306 19.45 -0.05 -30.69
CA ASN A 306 20.11 -0.35 -29.42
C ASN A 306 20.58 -1.82 -29.30
N ALA A 307 20.79 -2.53 -30.41
CA ALA A 307 21.10 -3.95 -30.40
C ALA A 307 22.26 -4.36 -29.47
N ARG A 308 23.35 -3.60 -29.42
CA ARG A 308 24.48 -3.85 -28.51
C ARG A 308 24.10 -3.78 -27.04
N TYR A 309 23.15 -2.92 -26.68
CA TYR A 309 22.65 -2.80 -25.30
C TYR A 309 21.69 -3.94 -24.99
N ILE A 310 20.87 -4.36 -25.95
CA ILE A 310 19.99 -5.54 -25.83
C ILE A 310 20.84 -6.80 -25.61
N ASP A 311 21.93 -7.00 -26.36
CA ASP A 311 22.81 -8.15 -26.22
C ASP A 311 23.42 -8.25 -24.80
N ILE A 312 23.79 -7.11 -24.20
CA ILE A 312 24.26 -7.05 -22.81
C ILE A 312 23.08 -7.31 -21.87
N LEU A 313 21.94 -6.68 -22.09
CA LEU A 313 20.75 -6.83 -21.24
C LEU A 313 20.23 -8.28 -21.21
N THR A 314 20.25 -8.97 -22.35
CA THR A 314 19.88 -10.38 -22.48
C THR A 314 20.96 -11.34 -21.99
N GLY A 315 22.21 -10.88 -21.84
CA GLY A 315 23.36 -11.70 -21.48
C GLY A 315 23.85 -12.59 -22.63
N THR A 316 23.53 -12.25 -23.87
CA THR A 316 24.05 -12.93 -25.07
C THR A 316 25.48 -12.48 -25.41
N THR A 317 25.85 -11.29 -24.98
CA THR A 317 27.20 -10.74 -25.08
C THR A 317 27.77 -10.47 -23.71
N ASP A 318 28.95 -11.01 -23.43
CA ASP A 318 29.67 -10.74 -22.19
C ASP A 318 30.18 -9.31 -22.17
N ARG A 319 30.04 -8.66 -21.01
CA ARG A 319 30.58 -7.33 -20.77
C ARG A 319 31.23 -7.25 -19.41
N LEU A 320 32.54 -7.17 -19.41
CA LEU A 320 33.35 -6.94 -18.20
C LEU A 320 33.35 -5.45 -17.85
N GLY A 321 33.47 -5.13 -16.58
CA GLY A 321 33.47 -3.76 -16.08
C GLY A 321 32.07 -3.21 -15.81
N GLU A 322 31.88 -1.91 -15.99
CA GLU A 322 30.58 -1.24 -15.76
C GLU A 322 29.62 -1.48 -16.91
N ALA A 323 28.88 -2.58 -16.86
CA ALA A 323 27.92 -2.96 -17.90
C ALA A 323 26.48 -2.61 -17.51
N LEU A 324 26.07 -2.95 -16.30
CA LEU A 324 24.71 -2.84 -15.79
C LEU A 324 24.72 -1.96 -14.54
N MET A 325 23.93 -0.89 -14.51
CA MET A 325 23.85 0.03 -13.39
C MET A 325 22.56 -0.19 -12.60
N LEU A 326 22.70 -0.68 -11.40
CA LEU A 326 21.57 -0.92 -10.50
C LEU A 326 21.48 0.18 -9.45
N ARG A 327 20.31 0.76 -9.32
CA ARG A 327 20.03 1.78 -8.31
C ARG A 327 19.44 1.19 -7.06
N ALA A 328 20.14 1.38 -5.94
CA ALA A 328 19.59 1.19 -4.59
C ALA A 328 18.72 2.41 -4.25
N ASN A 329 17.43 2.31 -4.53
CA ASN A 329 16.48 3.39 -4.28
C ASN A 329 15.90 3.28 -2.86
N GLN A 330 16.78 3.49 -1.87
CA GLN A 330 16.44 3.43 -0.46
C GLN A 330 15.67 4.67 -0.02
N ARG A 331 14.62 4.43 0.77
CA ARG A 331 13.86 5.48 1.45
C ARG A 331 13.31 4.98 2.77
N SER A 332 13.31 5.86 3.76
CA SER A 332 12.53 5.71 4.97
C SER A 332 11.51 6.84 5.09
N TYR A 333 10.37 6.51 5.67
CA TYR A 333 9.26 7.42 5.84
C TYR A 333 8.75 7.33 7.27
N HIS A 334 8.43 8.48 7.83
CA HIS A 334 7.77 8.60 9.13
C HIS A 334 6.52 9.44 8.95
N SER A 335 5.39 8.91 9.35
CA SER A 335 4.09 9.57 9.26
C SER A 335 3.44 9.49 10.62
N ARG A 336 3.10 10.63 11.21
CA ARG A 336 2.53 10.72 12.57
C ARG A 336 1.49 11.81 12.67
N GLY A 337 0.57 11.63 13.58
CA GLY A 337 -0.45 12.67 13.78
C GLY A 337 -1.40 12.36 14.92
N ILE A 338 -2.27 13.32 15.13
CA ILE A 338 -3.41 13.23 16.02
C ILE A 338 -4.64 13.76 15.29
N GLN A 339 -5.74 13.06 15.43
CA GLN A 339 -7.02 13.47 14.85
C GLN A 339 -8.14 13.27 15.86
N THR A 340 -9.08 14.21 15.87
CA THR A 340 -10.27 14.13 16.71
C THR A 340 -11.52 14.36 15.87
N LYS A 341 -12.53 13.55 16.12
CA LYS A 341 -13.85 13.65 15.50
C LYS A 341 -14.89 13.75 16.60
N VAL A 342 -15.77 14.75 16.49
CA VAL A 342 -16.91 14.97 17.36
C VAL A 342 -18.17 14.75 16.53
N GLU A 343 -19.04 13.86 16.98
CA GLU A 343 -20.34 13.56 16.37
C GLU A 343 -21.44 13.90 17.39
N TYR A 344 -22.46 14.63 16.95
CA TYR A 344 -23.60 14.97 17.80
C TYR A 344 -24.90 14.80 17.04
N ARG A 345 -25.86 14.14 17.67
CA ARG A 345 -27.17 13.88 17.10
C ARG A 345 -28.23 14.69 17.86
N LEU A 346 -28.74 15.72 17.19
CA LEU A 346 -29.81 16.58 17.70
C LEU A 346 -31.16 16.01 17.25
N PRO A 347 -32.03 15.60 18.18
CA PRO A 347 -33.39 15.17 17.83
C PRO A 347 -34.28 16.39 17.50
N PHE A 348 -35.12 16.24 16.49
CA PHE A 348 -36.15 17.16 16.09
C PHE A 348 -37.44 16.39 15.85
N LEU A 349 -38.52 16.64 16.58
CA LEU A 349 -39.85 16.00 16.38
C LEU A 349 -39.81 14.61 15.72
N SER A 350 -39.95 14.57 14.39
CA SER A 350 -39.91 13.33 13.56
C SER A 350 -38.61 13.15 12.77
N SER A 351 -37.61 14.00 12.99
CA SER A 351 -36.34 14.03 12.25
C SER A 351 -35.17 14.21 13.22
N TYR A 352 -33.94 14.19 12.70
CA TYR A 352 -32.75 14.54 13.48
C TYR A 352 -31.70 15.24 12.60
N LEU A 353 -30.95 16.13 13.23
CA LEU A 353 -29.76 16.75 12.66
C LEU A 353 -28.50 16.06 13.23
N GLN A 354 -27.74 15.42 12.37
CA GLN A 354 -26.44 14.89 12.73
C GLN A 354 -25.35 15.89 12.36
N LEU A 355 -24.62 16.35 13.35
CA LEU A 355 -23.45 17.20 13.18
C LEU A 355 -22.17 16.38 13.37
N GLU A 356 -21.18 16.60 12.52
CA GLU A 356 -19.87 15.99 12.63
C GLU A 356 -18.82 17.08 12.39
N ALA A 357 -17.90 17.24 13.35
CA ALA A 357 -16.75 18.12 13.22
C ALA A 357 -15.47 17.31 13.44
N GLY A 358 -14.43 17.63 12.69
CA GLY A 358 -13.15 16.97 12.86
C GLY A 358 -11.97 17.91 12.66
N ALA A 359 -10.88 17.56 13.31
CA ALA A 359 -9.59 18.22 13.16
C ALA A 359 -8.48 17.17 13.14
N ARG A 360 -7.44 17.43 12.36
CA ARG A 360 -6.24 16.60 12.27
C ARG A 360 -5.00 17.46 12.16
N TYR A 361 -3.99 17.14 12.98
CA TYR A 361 -2.61 17.54 12.74
C TYR A 361 -1.81 16.34 12.27
N HIS A 362 -0.98 16.53 11.26
CA HIS A 362 -0.20 15.48 10.63
C HIS A 362 1.19 15.98 10.29
N ALA A 363 2.19 15.13 10.47
CA ALA A 363 3.58 15.42 10.13
C ALA A 363 4.22 14.21 9.42
N ASP A 364 4.85 14.49 8.28
CA ASP A 364 5.61 13.53 7.48
C ASP A 364 7.09 13.85 7.43
N LEU A 365 7.89 12.81 7.30
CA LEU A 365 9.29 12.86 6.92
C LEU A 365 9.58 11.77 5.89
N GLU A 366 10.18 12.15 4.76
CA GLU A 366 10.81 11.25 3.80
C GLU A 366 12.32 11.45 3.87
N ASP A 367 13.07 10.39 4.15
CA ASP A 367 14.51 10.32 4.00
C ASP A 367 14.85 9.49 2.77
N ARG A 368 15.43 10.14 1.78
CA ARG A 368 15.78 9.58 0.47
C ARG A 368 17.28 9.42 0.38
N PHE A 369 17.74 8.16 0.34
CA PHE A 369 19.14 7.79 0.39
C PHE A 369 19.47 6.78 -0.71
N GLN A 370 20.13 7.21 -1.79
CA GLN A 370 20.30 6.44 -3.02
C GLN A 370 21.76 6.36 -3.46
N HIS A 371 22.11 5.22 -4.05
CA HIS A 371 23.38 5.03 -4.75
C HIS A 371 23.20 4.09 -5.93
N ASP A 372 24.18 4.07 -6.83
CA ASP A 372 24.20 3.16 -7.98
C ASP A 372 25.39 2.20 -7.85
N ASP A 373 25.10 0.90 -7.91
CA ASP A 373 26.09 -0.18 -8.04
C ASP A 373 26.28 -0.52 -9.52
N SER A 374 27.50 -0.87 -9.90
CA SER A 374 27.80 -1.35 -11.24
C SER A 374 28.14 -2.84 -11.26
N TYR A 375 27.60 -3.53 -12.25
CA TYR A 375 27.80 -4.96 -12.47
C TYR A 375 28.40 -5.23 -13.83
N SER A 376 29.25 -6.25 -13.88
CA SER A 376 29.63 -6.95 -15.12
C SER A 376 28.65 -8.08 -15.39
N ILE A 377 28.56 -8.54 -16.64
CA ILE A 377 27.80 -9.75 -17.02
C ILE A 377 28.72 -10.65 -17.86
N GLU A 378 28.79 -11.93 -17.47
CA GLU A 378 29.60 -12.96 -18.12
C GLU A 378 28.85 -14.28 -18.08
N GLY A 379 28.72 -14.94 -19.24
CA GLY A 379 27.91 -16.15 -19.38
C GLY A 379 26.45 -15.97 -18.91
N GLY A 380 25.91 -14.75 -19.05
CA GLY A 380 24.59 -14.38 -18.57
C GLY A 380 24.44 -14.25 -17.04
N LYS A 381 25.55 -14.29 -16.28
CA LYS A 381 25.55 -14.08 -14.82
C LYS A 381 26.09 -12.69 -14.48
N MET A 382 25.39 -12.00 -13.61
CA MET A 382 25.83 -10.71 -13.07
C MET A 382 26.80 -10.91 -11.89
N SER A 383 27.88 -10.13 -11.88
CA SER A 383 28.79 -10.02 -10.75
C SER A 383 29.04 -8.54 -10.41
N LEU A 384 29.07 -8.23 -9.11
CA LEU A 384 29.31 -6.87 -8.65
C LEU A 384 30.72 -6.42 -9.10
N PHE A 385 30.78 -5.40 -9.92
CA PHE A 385 32.05 -4.80 -10.36
C PHE A 385 32.50 -3.69 -9.39
N ARG A 386 31.58 -2.79 -9.03
CA ARG A 386 31.86 -1.71 -8.10
C ARG A 386 30.62 -1.35 -7.29
N ALA A 387 30.74 -1.37 -5.97
CA ALA A 387 29.73 -0.84 -5.08
C ALA A 387 29.70 0.69 -5.11
N GLY A 388 28.51 1.27 -5.17
CA GLY A 388 28.32 2.70 -5.08
C GLY A 388 28.50 3.23 -3.66
N GLN A 389 28.87 4.49 -3.55
CA GLN A 389 28.90 5.14 -2.25
C GLN A 389 27.47 5.45 -1.79
N PRO A 390 27.08 5.02 -0.58
CA PRO A 390 25.77 5.32 -0.03
C PRO A 390 25.44 6.82 -0.07
N GLY A 391 24.24 7.17 -0.56
CA GLY A 391 23.78 8.54 -0.67
C GLY A 391 24.33 9.34 -1.87
N SER A 392 25.24 8.77 -2.69
CA SER A 392 25.89 9.48 -3.80
C SER A 392 24.93 9.97 -4.91
N GLN A 393 23.78 9.31 -5.09
CA GLN A 393 22.77 9.70 -6.07
C GLN A 393 21.68 10.58 -5.46
N SER A 394 21.39 10.41 -4.21
CA SER A 394 20.46 11.26 -3.46
C SER A 394 20.67 11.06 -1.96
N ASN A 395 20.82 12.17 -1.25
CA ASN A 395 20.84 12.26 0.21
C ASN A 395 19.96 13.46 0.58
N ARG A 396 18.65 13.25 0.71
CA ARG A 396 17.68 14.33 0.87
C ARG A 396 16.60 13.96 1.87
N ILE A 397 16.35 14.84 2.82
CA ILE A 397 15.22 14.79 3.74
C ILE A 397 14.14 15.78 3.28
N THR A 398 12.91 15.31 3.21
CA THR A 398 11.73 16.14 2.94
C THR A 398 10.76 16.01 4.09
N THR A 399 10.29 17.12 4.63
CA THR A 399 9.30 17.15 5.71
C THR A 399 8.05 17.90 5.27
N ALA A 400 6.90 17.50 5.80
CA ALA A 400 5.65 18.23 5.62
C ALA A 400 4.86 18.23 6.94
N HIS A 401 4.23 19.36 7.24
CA HIS A 401 3.31 19.51 8.36
C HIS A 401 1.98 20.03 7.83
N ALA A 402 0.88 19.47 8.30
CA ALA A 402 -0.44 19.85 7.83
C ALA A 402 -1.45 19.88 8.98
N PHE A 403 -2.33 20.86 8.91
CA PHE A 403 -3.52 20.94 9.74
C PHE A 403 -4.74 20.89 8.81
N ALA A 404 -5.73 20.08 9.16
CA ALA A 404 -6.99 19.97 8.44
C ALA A 404 -8.15 19.97 9.43
N SER A 405 -9.25 20.66 9.08
CA SER A 405 -10.49 20.65 9.85
C SER A 405 -11.69 20.62 8.91
N TYR A 406 -12.80 20.09 9.38
CA TYR A 406 -14.05 20.04 8.63
C TYR A 406 -15.26 20.12 9.56
N LEU A 407 -16.38 20.53 8.98
CA LEU A 407 -17.70 20.50 9.60
C LEU A 407 -18.70 19.93 8.59
N LEU A 408 -19.49 18.97 9.03
CA LEU A 408 -20.53 18.34 8.23
C LEU A 408 -21.88 18.38 9.00
N GLY A 409 -22.96 18.66 8.29
CA GLY A 409 -24.32 18.55 8.78
C GLY A 409 -25.13 17.62 7.88
N LYS A 410 -25.92 16.73 8.47
CA LYS A 410 -26.85 15.84 7.77
C LYS A 410 -28.21 15.92 8.44
N TRP A 411 -29.22 16.34 7.70
CA TRP A 411 -30.62 16.29 8.08
C TRP A 411 -31.23 14.97 7.61
N SER A 412 -31.95 14.26 8.48
CA SER A 412 -32.59 12.96 8.18
C SER A 412 -33.93 12.84 8.84
#